data_b34854fa85b2f13fca8378a6e539bdfe
#
_entry.id   b34854fa85b2f13fca8378a6e539bdfe
#
_cell.length_a   1.000
_cell.length_b   1.000
_cell.length_c   1.000
_cell.angle_alpha   90.00
_cell.angle_beta   90.00
_cell.angle_gamma   90.00
#
_symmetry.space_group_name_H-M   'P 1'
#
loop_
_entity.id
_entity.type
_entity.pdbx_description
1 polymer ?
#
loop_
_entity_poly.entity_id
_entity_poly.type
_entity_poly.pdbx_seq_one_letter_code
_entity_poly.pdbx_strand_id
1 'polypeptide(L)'
;SGYLWCILEFGIFSNGFRPHTSASRTYDEDLYEIVLADELGFRDAWISEHHAEPVYVNKVDVLPVPEMLMCKAAGLTKQIRFGPAVRLLHLAHPVDVATLAAVADNMTGGRYMFGFGSGFPNPIFSRERGLSYEDRYPRMLESLDLVLKCWTTDEPFDWDGQYWQGKGITVLPKPLQQPHMPMAVATMTEDTLKMAGQRGYIMLSAGFDPAHVLRAKADVYAQAALAAGRAQPLRNVSVAKFIYLADSVQEAMDDLRPAVNLEMEYQRSRGLLKFVLAHYDVNGKDPQDVVFDDMVDLGIYALGDPDTVIEHLKRYYDESGGFGTLLLFCGKDWATREK
;
A
#
# COMPACT_ATOMS: atom_id res chain seq x y z
N SER A 1 0.75 -8.22 28.18
CA SER A 1 0.42 -7.46 26.96
C SER A 1 1.10 -6.08 26.88
N GLY A 2 1.56 -5.47 27.97
CA GLY A 2 2.14 -4.11 27.97
C GLY A 2 3.48 -3.91 27.26
N TYR A 3 4.23 -4.95 26.92
CA TYR A 3 5.56 -4.85 26.34
C TYR A 3 5.60 -4.86 24.79
N LEU A 4 4.52 -5.23 24.11
CA LEU A 4 4.48 -5.35 22.64
C LEU A 4 4.35 -4.01 21.93
N TRP A 5 3.74 -3.01 22.59
CA TRP A 5 3.59 -1.65 22.05
C TRP A 5 4.92 -0.89 21.91
N CYS A 6 5.93 -1.24 22.71
CA CYS A 6 7.27 -0.61 22.64
C CYS A 6 8.06 -0.98 21.38
N ILE A 7 7.51 -1.84 20.50
CA ILE A 7 8.20 -2.37 19.31
C ILE A 7 7.41 -2.05 18.03
N LEU A 8 6.24 -1.40 18.15
CA LEU A 8 5.44 -1.01 16.98
C LEU A 8 6.12 0.15 16.25
N GLU A 9 6.40 -0.06 14.99
CA GLU A 9 6.92 1.00 14.11
C GLU A 9 5.76 1.77 13.48
N PHE A 10 6.01 3.03 13.14
CA PHE A 10 5.05 3.88 12.49
C PHE A 10 5.50 4.24 11.08
N GLY A 11 4.54 4.40 10.19
CA GLY A 11 4.75 4.87 8.84
C GLY A 11 3.50 5.60 8.34
N ILE A 12 3.56 6.02 7.09
CA ILE A 12 2.44 6.63 6.39
C ILE A 12 2.11 5.84 5.13
N PHE A 13 0.85 5.92 4.71
CA PHE A 13 0.39 5.43 3.41
C PHE A 13 -0.39 6.54 2.72
N SER A 14 -0.03 6.86 1.47
CA SER A 14 -0.75 7.81 0.64
C SER A 14 -1.31 7.16 -0.61
N ASN A 15 -2.58 7.47 -0.93
CA ASN A 15 -3.18 7.16 -2.22
C ASN A 15 -3.34 8.41 -3.11
N GLY A 16 -2.92 9.58 -2.64
CA GLY A 16 -3.01 10.85 -3.37
C GLY A 16 -4.42 11.33 -3.67
N PHE A 17 -5.43 10.84 -2.95
CA PHE A 17 -6.83 11.16 -3.21
C PHE A 17 -7.16 12.60 -2.75
N ARG A 18 -7.12 13.55 -3.70
CA ARG A 18 -7.48 14.97 -3.52
C ARG A 18 -8.24 15.48 -4.73
N PRO A 19 -9.55 15.16 -4.85
CA PRO A 19 -10.33 15.28 -6.08
C PRO A 19 -10.51 16.71 -6.61
N HIS A 20 -10.46 17.73 -5.77
CA HIS A 20 -10.62 19.13 -6.15
C HIS A 20 -9.30 19.89 -6.23
N THR A 21 -8.19 19.17 -6.17
CA THR A 21 -6.84 19.72 -6.12
C THR A 21 -6.10 19.43 -7.43
N SER A 22 -5.19 20.32 -7.86
CA SER A 22 -4.33 20.04 -9.00
C SER A 22 -3.33 18.92 -8.68
N ALA A 23 -2.87 18.19 -9.70
CA ALA A 23 -1.83 17.18 -9.53
C ALA A 23 -0.57 17.75 -8.84
N SER A 24 -0.14 18.94 -9.25
CA SER A 24 1.00 19.63 -8.65
C SER A 24 0.82 19.83 -7.15
N ARG A 25 -0.37 20.31 -6.73
CA ARG A 25 -0.65 20.51 -5.31
C ARG A 25 -0.74 19.17 -4.56
N THR A 26 -1.30 18.13 -5.17
CA THR A 26 -1.33 16.79 -4.57
C THR A 26 0.09 16.29 -4.26
N TYR A 27 1.03 16.47 -5.19
CA TYR A 27 2.44 16.09 -4.96
C TYR A 27 3.10 16.95 -3.88
N ASP A 28 2.79 18.23 -3.79
CA ASP A 28 3.34 19.11 -2.75
C ASP A 28 2.78 18.76 -1.35
N GLU A 29 1.49 18.40 -1.26
CA GLU A 29 0.90 17.93 0.00
C GLU A 29 1.48 16.58 0.44
N ASP A 30 1.59 15.60 -0.46
CA ASP A 30 2.21 14.32 -0.15
C ASP A 30 3.69 14.50 0.26
N LEU A 31 4.42 15.37 -0.43
CA LEU A 31 5.79 15.68 -0.08
C LEU A 31 5.91 16.28 1.33
N TYR A 32 5.01 17.20 1.68
CA TYR A 32 4.94 17.79 3.02
C TYR A 32 4.71 16.73 4.09
N GLU A 33 3.73 15.84 3.88
CA GLU A 33 3.42 14.75 4.82
C GLU A 33 4.59 13.78 5.00
N ILE A 34 5.30 13.44 3.91
CA ILE A 34 6.48 12.56 3.96
C ILE A 34 7.63 13.21 4.75
N VAL A 35 7.90 14.51 4.51
CA VAL A 35 8.96 15.24 5.24
C VAL A 35 8.62 15.34 6.71
N LEU A 36 7.37 15.67 7.06
CA LEU A 36 6.92 15.71 8.44
C LEU A 36 7.03 14.34 9.12
N ALA A 37 6.65 13.27 8.42
CA ALA A 37 6.80 11.91 8.95
C ALA A 37 8.27 11.54 9.23
N ASP A 38 9.20 11.93 8.35
CA ASP A 38 10.64 11.74 8.57
C ASP A 38 11.13 12.51 9.81
N GLU A 39 10.71 13.77 9.98
CA GLU A 39 11.06 14.62 11.14
C GLU A 39 10.52 14.04 12.46
N LEU A 40 9.34 13.43 12.41
CA LEU A 40 8.72 12.76 13.56
C LEU A 40 9.28 11.35 13.84
N GLY A 41 10.21 10.86 13.02
CA GLY A 41 10.86 9.57 13.21
C GLY A 41 10.04 8.39 12.70
N PHE A 42 9.10 8.60 11.82
CA PHE A 42 8.38 7.51 11.15
C PHE A 42 9.33 6.72 10.25
N ARG A 43 9.13 5.40 10.19
CA ARG A 43 10.04 4.50 9.51
C ARG A 43 9.79 4.40 8.01
N ASP A 44 8.54 4.30 7.59
CA ASP A 44 8.14 3.93 6.22
C ASP A 44 7.13 4.92 5.63
N ALA A 45 7.30 5.25 4.35
CA ALA A 45 6.32 5.93 3.51
C ALA A 45 5.94 5.02 2.34
N TRP A 46 4.71 4.53 2.33
CA TRP A 46 4.14 3.73 1.26
C TRP A 46 3.22 4.59 0.40
N ILE A 47 3.43 4.57 -0.92
CA ILE A 47 2.69 5.41 -1.86
C ILE A 47 2.07 4.50 -2.92
N SER A 48 0.76 4.62 -3.12
CA SER A 48 0.06 3.79 -4.09
C SER A 48 0.40 4.18 -5.54
N GLU A 49 0.28 3.20 -6.44
CA GLU A 49 0.27 3.45 -7.89
C GLU A 49 -1.17 3.53 -8.38
N HIS A 50 -1.54 4.68 -8.94
CA HIS A 50 -2.85 4.89 -9.54
C HIS A 50 -2.72 5.46 -10.96
N HIS A 51 -3.51 4.90 -11.87
CA HIS A 51 -3.61 5.34 -13.25
C HIS A 51 -5.01 5.88 -13.52
N ALA A 52 -5.10 6.93 -14.35
CA ALA A 52 -6.37 7.47 -14.77
C ALA A 52 -7.20 6.40 -15.50
N GLU A 53 -8.46 6.29 -15.11
CA GLU A 53 -9.42 5.41 -15.76
C GLU A 53 -10.30 6.23 -16.72
N PRO A 54 -10.50 5.82 -17.99
CA PRO A 54 -11.25 6.60 -18.97
C PRO A 54 -12.70 6.87 -18.58
N VAL A 55 -13.25 6.01 -17.74
CA VAL A 55 -14.66 6.08 -17.30
C VAL A 55 -14.87 7.09 -16.18
N TYR A 56 -13.79 7.51 -15.50
CA TYR A 56 -13.87 8.39 -14.34
C TYR A 56 -13.30 9.76 -14.66
N VAL A 57 -14.17 10.74 -14.77
CA VAL A 57 -13.84 12.12 -15.14
C VAL A 57 -13.12 12.88 -14.02
N ASN A 58 -12.98 12.28 -12.83
CA ASN A 58 -12.64 12.98 -11.59
C ASN A 58 -11.14 13.29 -11.39
N LYS A 59 -10.26 12.97 -12.31
CA LYS A 59 -8.81 13.34 -12.27
C LYS A 59 -8.11 13.10 -10.91
N VAL A 60 -8.58 12.13 -10.13
CA VAL A 60 -8.05 11.84 -8.79
C VAL A 60 -6.85 10.89 -8.82
N ASP A 61 -6.70 10.12 -9.91
CA ASP A 61 -5.64 9.12 -10.04
C ASP A 61 -4.40 9.77 -10.66
N VAL A 62 -3.61 10.44 -9.81
CA VAL A 62 -2.45 11.24 -10.25
C VAL A 62 -1.10 10.68 -9.79
N LEU A 63 -1.06 9.42 -9.32
CA LEU A 63 0.15 8.75 -8.85
C LEU A 63 0.57 7.57 -9.76
N PRO A 64 0.73 7.74 -11.08
CA PRO A 64 1.08 6.63 -11.97
C PRO A 64 2.53 6.15 -11.82
N VAL A 65 3.41 6.99 -11.28
CA VAL A 65 4.85 6.70 -11.07
C VAL A 65 5.26 7.22 -9.69
N PRO A 66 4.91 6.52 -8.61
CA PRO A 66 5.17 6.98 -7.24
C PRO A 66 6.67 7.17 -6.95
N GLU A 67 7.56 6.46 -7.65
CA GLU A 67 9.01 6.58 -7.50
C GLU A 67 9.53 7.99 -7.79
N MET A 68 8.86 8.75 -8.67
CA MET A 68 9.27 10.16 -8.93
C MET A 68 9.08 11.03 -7.68
N LEU A 69 7.97 10.85 -6.95
CA LEU A 69 7.73 11.53 -5.69
C LEU A 69 8.71 11.06 -4.61
N MET A 70 8.96 9.76 -4.52
CA MET A 70 9.92 9.18 -3.56
C MET A 70 11.33 9.71 -3.76
N CYS A 71 11.81 9.79 -5.00
CA CYS A 71 13.13 10.33 -5.31
C CYS A 71 13.23 11.82 -4.95
N LYS A 72 12.16 12.60 -5.19
CA LYS A 72 12.10 14.01 -4.76
C LYS A 72 12.13 14.10 -3.22
N ALA A 73 11.35 13.29 -2.53
CA ALA A 73 11.29 13.25 -1.06
C ALA A 73 12.62 12.81 -0.44
N ALA A 74 13.33 11.89 -1.08
CA ALA A 74 14.61 11.40 -0.57
C ALA A 74 15.67 12.50 -0.43
N GLY A 75 15.64 13.52 -1.28
CA GLY A 75 16.50 14.70 -1.17
C GLY A 75 16.16 15.64 -0.01
N LEU A 76 14.99 15.47 0.61
CA LEU A 76 14.47 16.32 1.68
C LEU A 76 14.36 15.59 3.03
N THR A 77 14.61 14.29 3.06
CA THR A 77 14.45 13.41 4.22
C THR A 77 15.77 12.69 4.55
N LYS A 78 15.87 12.11 5.76
CA LYS A 78 17.12 11.53 6.26
C LYS A 78 17.03 10.01 6.48
N GLN A 79 15.89 9.49 6.99
CA GLN A 79 15.79 8.12 7.48
C GLN A 79 14.59 7.34 6.95
N ILE A 80 13.49 8.01 6.62
CA ILE A 80 12.27 7.36 6.16
C ILE A 80 12.55 6.54 4.90
N ARG A 81 12.03 5.30 4.87
CA ARG A 81 12.12 4.41 3.71
C ARG A 81 10.90 4.58 2.83
N PHE A 82 11.03 4.27 1.56
CA PHE A 82 10.01 4.50 0.55
C PHE A 82 9.63 3.22 -0.17
N GLY A 83 8.35 3.02 -0.46
CA GLY A 83 7.93 1.91 -1.30
C GLY A 83 6.61 2.17 -2.01
N PRO A 84 6.46 1.70 -3.26
CA PRO A 84 5.15 1.66 -3.89
C PRO A 84 4.25 0.63 -3.20
N ALA A 85 3.02 0.98 -2.99
CA ALA A 85 2.03 0.07 -2.41
C ALA A 85 0.72 0.09 -3.23
N VAL A 86 0.74 -0.59 -4.35
CA VAL A 86 1.78 -1.48 -4.88
C VAL A 86 2.08 -1.18 -6.33
N ARG A 87 3.28 -1.55 -6.81
CA ARG A 87 3.59 -1.57 -8.23
C ARG A 87 2.77 -2.65 -8.93
N LEU A 88 2.06 -2.28 -9.98
CA LEU A 88 1.20 -3.19 -10.73
C LEU A 88 2.03 -3.96 -11.78
N LEU A 89 2.66 -5.06 -11.37
CA LEU A 89 3.65 -5.78 -12.20
C LEU A 89 3.09 -6.38 -13.49
N HIS A 90 1.79 -6.54 -13.61
CA HIS A 90 1.19 -7.05 -14.84
C HIS A 90 1.00 -5.99 -15.94
N LEU A 91 1.16 -4.69 -15.61
CA LEU A 91 0.87 -3.59 -16.52
C LEU A 91 2.07 -3.09 -17.31
N ALA A 92 3.27 -3.16 -16.77
CA ALA A 92 4.48 -2.65 -17.37
C ALA A 92 5.46 -3.77 -17.73
N HIS A 93 6.36 -3.51 -18.66
CA HIS A 93 7.41 -4.49 -19.00
C HIS A 93 8.36 -4.67 -17.82
N PRO A 94 8.60 -5.90 -17.33
CA PRO A 94 9.38 -6.15 -16.11
C PRO A 94 10.82 -5.64 -16.17
N VAL A 95 11.45 -5.58 -17.34
CA VAL A 95 12.79 -4.99 -17.51
C VAL A 95 12.76 -3.47 -17.20
N ASP A 96 11.72 -2.77 -17.65
CA ASP A 96 11.56 -1.34 -17.35
C ASP A 96 11.28 -1.12 -15.85
N VAL A 97 10.46 -1.97 -15.25
CA VAL A 97 10.19 -1.96 -13.81
C VAL A 97 11.47 -2.23 -13.02
N ALA A 98 12.26 -3.22 -13.42
CA ALA A 98 13.53 -3.54 -12.77
C ALA A 98 14.53 -2.36 -12.84
N THR A 99 14.59 -1.71 -14.01
CA THR A 99 15.43 -0.52 -14.21
C THR A 99 14.97 0.64 -13.33
N LEU A 100 13.67 0.96 -13.35
CA LEU A 100 13.10 2.04 -12.55
C LEU A 100 13.36 1.84 -11.05
N ALA A 101 13.09 0.65 -10.54
CA ALA A 101 13.29 0.33 -9.13
C ALA A 101 14.77 0.38 -8.72
N ALA A 102 15.68 -0.09 -9.57
CA ALA A 102 17.13 0.01 -9.30
C ALA A 102 17.61 1.47 -9.29
N VAL A 103 17.08 2.31 -10.20
CA VAL A 103 17.38 3.76 -10.19
C VAL A 103 16.82 4.40 -8.91
N ALA A 104 15.57 4.09 -8.53
CA ALA A 104 14.97 4.61 -7.32
C ALA A 104 15.76 4.22 -6.06
N ASP A 105 16.22 2.98 -5.99
CA ASP A 105 17.04 2.51 -4.88
C ASP A 105 18.37 3.29 -4.76
N ASN A 106 19.05 3.51 -5.88
CA ASN A 106 20.26 4.34 -5.92
C ASN A 106 19.97 5.81 -5.55
N MET A 107 18.90 6.40 -6.08
CA MET A 107 18.54 7.81 -5.83
C MET A 107 18.08 8.05 -4.40
N THR A 108 17.49 7.07 -3.75
CA THR A 108 17.07 7.15 -2.34
C THR A 108 18.19 6.77 -1.37
N GLY A 109 19.38 6.42 -1.87
CA GLY A 109 20.51 6.02 -1.04
C GLY A 109 20.27 4.71 -0.27
N GLY A 110 19.58 3.74 -0.90
CA GLY A 110 19.28 2.44 -0.28
C GLY A 110 18.08 2.48 0.69
N ARG A 111 17.21 3.49 0.58
CA ARG A 111 15.98 3.59 1.38
C ARG A 111 14.72 3.16 0.60
N TYR A 112 14.88 2.61 -0.59
CA TYR A 112 13.78 2.09 -1.40
C TYR A 112 13.43 0.65 -1.00
N MET A 113 12.15 0.36 -1.00
CA MET A 113 11.55 -0.96 -0.84
C MET A 113 10.67 -1.23 -2.07
N PHE A 114 10.54 -2.46 -2.50
CA PHE A 114 9.76 -2.79 -3.68
C PHE A 114 8.45 -3.49 -3.30
N GLY A 115 7.37 -2.73 -3.24
CA GLY A 115 6.03 -3.26 -3.04
C GLY A 115 5.36 -3.58 -4.37
N PHE A 116 4.83 -4.80 -4.52
CA PHE A 116 4.19 -5.25 -5.74
C PHE A 116 2.83 -5.92 -5.48
N GLY A 117 2.03 -6.02 -6.52
CA GLY A 117 0.72 -6.66 -6.47
C GLY A 117 0.03 -6.66 -7.83
N SER A 118 -1.15 -7.26 -7.89
CA SER A 118 -2.01 -7.26 -9.08
C SER A 118 -3.09 -6.16 -9.05
N GLY A 119 -3.09 -5.31 -8.02
CA GLY A 119 -4.06 -4.23 -7.86
C GLY A 119 -5.47 -4.72 -7.52
N PHE A 120 -6.39 -3.76 -7.42
CA PHE A 120 -7.80 -4.05 -7.26
C PHE A 120 -8.42 -4.64 -8.52
N PRO A 121 -9.54 -5.40 -8.39
CA PRO A 121 -10.26 -5.92 -9.54
C PRO A 121 -10.75 -4.79 -10.46
N ASN A 122 -9.99 -4.48 -11.49
CA ASN A 122 -10.34 -3.50 -12.49
C ASN A 122 -9.86 -3.95 -13.88
N PRO A 123 -10.75 -4.53 -14.70
CA PRO A 123 -10.39 -5.02 -16.03
C PRO A 123 -10.09 -3.89 -17.04
N ILE A 124 -10.44 -2.64 -16.73
CA ILE A 124 -10.30 -1.52 -17.67
C ILE A 124 -8.83 -1.26 -17.98
N PHE A 125 -7.96 -1.23 -16.98
CA PHE A 125 -6.53 -1.03 -17.18
C PHE A 125 -5.86 -2.05 -18.10
N SER A 126 -6.17 -3.32 -17.88
CA SER A 126 -5.63 -4.38 -18.71
C SER A 126 -6.08 -4.24 -20.16
N ARG A 127 -7.37 -3.95 -20.37
CA ARG A 127 -7.94 -3.78 -21.70
C ARG A 127 -7.36 -2.58 -22.45
N GLU A 128 -7.17 -1.44 -21.78
CA GLU A 128 -6.54 -0.27 -22.40
C GLU A 128 -5.12 -0.52 -22.90
N ARG A 129 -4.43 -1.42 -22.24
CA ARG A 129 -3.06 -1.81 -22.58
C ARG A 129 -3.01 -3.05 -23.48
N GLY A 130 -4.15 -3.52 -23.98
CA GLY A 130 -4.24 -4.74 -24.78
C GLY A 130 -3.91 -6.01 -24.00
N LEU A 131 -4.07 -5.99 -22.66
CA LEU A 131 -3.77 -7.12 -21.78
C LEU A 131 -5.06 -7.84 -21.37
N SER A 132 -4.99 -9.15 -21.19
CA SER A 132 -6.05 -9.92 -20.54
C SER A 132 -6.05 -9.64 -19.06
N TYR A 133 -7.20 -9.30 -18.50
CA TYR A 133 -7.35 -9.10 -17.06
C TYR A 133 -7.21 -10.42 -16.29
N GLU A 134 -7.67 -11.52 -16.87
CA GLU A 134 -7.60 -12.86 -16.28
C GLU A 134 -6.16 -13.30 -16.06
N ASP A 135 -5.25 -12.89 -16.94
CA ASP A 135 -3.82 -13.21 -16.88
C ASP A 135 -3.03 -12.33 -15.90
N ARG A 136 -3.66 -11.33 -15.24
CA ARG A 136 -2.95 -10.38 -14.38
C ARG A 136 -2.11 -11.04 -13.30
N TYR A 137 -2.62 -12.12 -12.70
CA TYR A 137 -1.95 -12.79 -11.60
C TYR A 137 -0.77 -13.65 -12.07
N PRO A 138 -0.93 -14.61 -13.01
CA PRO A 138 0.23 -15.36 -13.51
C PRO A 138 1.26 -14.46 -14.22
N ARG A 139 0.81 -13.41 -14.92
CA ARG A 139 1.70 -12.40 -15.50
C ARG A 139 2.50 -11.65 -14.44
N MET A 140 1.87 -11.28 -13.30
CA MET A 140 2.56 -10.65 -12.17
C MET A 140 3.65 -11.56 -11.60
N LEU A 141 3.37 -12.85 -11.42
CA LEU A 141 4.36 -13.81 -10.89
C LEU A 141 5.55 -13.98 -11.83
N GLU A 142 5.31 -14.14 -13.15
CA GLU A 142 6.39 -14.20 -14.13
C GLU A 142 7.18 -12.89 -14.19
N SER A 143 6.49 -11.74 -14.09
CA SER A 143 7.16 -10.44 -14.02
C SER A 143 8.05 -10.31 -12.79
N LEU A 144 7.61 -10.80 -11.63
CA LEU A 144 8.40 -10.81 -10.41
C LEU A 144 9.68 -11.62 -10.58
N ASP A 145 9.60 -12.82 -11.16
CA ASP A 145 10.76 -13.69 -11.38
C ASP A 145 11.75 -13.05 -12.35
N LEU A 146 11.26 -12.42 -13.42
CA LEU A 146 12.13 -11.72 -14.38
C LEU A 146 12.77 -10.46 -13.73
N VAL A 147 12.02 -9.69 -12.96
CA VAL A 147 12.55 -8.53 -12.21
C VAL A 147 13.68 -8.96 -11.27
N LEU A 148 13.45 -10.01 -10.47
CA LEU A 148 14.47 -10.54 -9.55
C LEU A 148 15.71 -11.00 -10.30
N LYS A 149 15.54 -11.68 -11.46
CA LYS A 149 16.67 -12.10 -12.29
C LYS A 149 17.44 -10.90 -12.85
N CYS A 150 16.76 -9.85 -13.28
CA CYS A 150 17.39 -8.61 -13.74
C CYS A 150 18.30 -7.98 -12.67
N TRP A 151 17.91 -8.03 -11.40
CA TRP A 151 18.69 -7.46 -10.33
C TRP A 151 19.87 -8.32 -9.86
N THR A 152 19.73 -9.65 -9.93
CA THR A 152 20.68 -10.60 -9.34
C THR A 152 21.62 -11.26 -10.36
N THR A 153 21.46 -10.98 -11.66
CA THR A 153 22.31 -11.53 -12.72
C THR A 153 23.14 -10.41 -13.35
N ASP A 154 24.44 -10.52 -13.31
CA ASP A 154 25.37 -9.51 -13.86
C ASP A 154 25.56 -9.65 -15.38
N GLU A 155 25.63 -10.88 -15.86
CA GLU A 155 25.81 -11.18 -17.27
C GLU A 155 24.48 -11.06 -18.06
N PRO A 156 24.53 -10.69 -19.36
CA PRO A 156 23.36 -10.75 -20.21
C PRO A 156 22.73 -12.15 -20.23
N PHE A 157 21.42 -12.21 -20.15
CA PHE A 157 20.69 -13.48 -20.13
C PHE A 157 19.48 -13.48 -21.09
N ASP A 158 19.04 -14.66 -21.47
CA ASP A 158 17.82 -14.85 -22.23
C ASP A 158 16.65 -15.20 -21.30
N TRP A 159 15.45 -14.75 -21.67
CA TRP A 159 14.21 -15.09 -21.02
C TRP A 159 13.20 -15.59 -22.06
N ASP A 160 12.63 -16.76 -21.84
CA ASP A 160 11.61 -17.38 -22.70
C ASP A 160 10.43 -17.83 -21.83
N GLY A 161 9.65 -16.85 -21.35
CA GLY A 161 8.49 -17.07 -20.52
C GLY A 161 7.18 -17.12 -21.33
N GLN A 162 6.08 -17.32 -20.63
CA GLN A 162 4.75 -17.34 -21.24
C GLN A 162 4.31 -15.94 -21.69
N TYR A 163 4.61 -14.92 -20.89
CA TYR A 163 4.15 -13.54 -21.11
C TYR A 163 5.26 -12.62 -21.58
N TRP A 164 6.50 -12.95 -21.27
CA TRP A 164 7.65 -12.11 -21.56
C TRP A 164 8.74 -12.93 -22.26
N GLN A 165 9.31 -12.39 -23.34
CA GLN A 165 10.46 -12.98 -24.03
C GLN A 165 11.50 -11.90 -24.29
N GLY A 166 12.78 -12.29 -24.24
CA GLY A 166 13.88 -11.39 -24.55
C GLY A 166 15.21 -12.12 -24.65
N LYS A 167 16.15 -11.55 -25.40
CA LYS A 167 17.51 -12.07 -25.53
C LYS A 167 18.52 -11.03 -25.12
N GLY A 168 19.59 -11.47 -24.46
CA GLY A 168 20.66 -10.59 -24.03
C GLY A 168 20.18 -9.51 -23.04
N ILE A 169 19.20 -9.82 -22.20
CA ILE A 169 18.64 -8.87 -21.23
C ILE A 169 19.74 -8.45 -20.25
N THR A 170 19.88 -7.15 -20.09
CA THR A 170 20.80 -6.52 -19.13
C THR A 170 20.10 -5.31 -18.51
N VAL A 171 20.19 -5.17 -17.18
CA VAL A 171 19.66 -4.02 -16.45
C VAL A 171 20.78 -3.32 -15.71
N LEU A 172 20.93 -2.04 -15.94
CA LEU A 172 21.82 -1.12 -15.25
C LEU A 172 21.09 0.20 -14.95
N PRO A 173 21.33 0.81 -13.77
CA PRO A 173 22.19 0.31 -12.70
C PRO A 173 21.66 -0.95 -12.04
N LYS A 174 22.48 -1.63 -11.25
CA LYS A 174 22.01 -2.63 -10.30
C LYS A 174 21.47 -1.93 -9.06
N PRO A 175 20.58 -2.58 -8.27
CA PRO A 175 20.19 -2.06 -6.96
C PRO A 175 21.41 -1.75 -6.08
N LEU A 176 21.33 -0.68 -5.31
CA LEU A 176 22.33 -0.35 -4.29
C LEU A 176 22.28 -1.37 -3.14
N GLN A 177 21.08 -1.77 -2.74
CA GLN A 177 20.86 -2.80 -1.74
C GLN A 177 21.06 -4.20 -2.37
N GLN A 178 21.79 -5.08 -1.70
CA GLN A 178 22.15 -6.41 -2.23
C GLN A 178 21.52 -7.53 -1.40
N PRO A 179 21.06 -8.62 -2.04
CA PRO A 179 21.03 -8.89 -3.49
C PRO A 179 19.98 -8.07 -4.25
N HIS A 180 19.06 -7.46 -3.54
CA HIS A 180 18.03 -6.53 -3.99
C HIS A 180 17.44 -5.79 -2.77
N MET A 181 16.65 -4.75 -3.01
CA MET A 181 15.92 -4.03 -1.98
C MET A 181 14.90 -4.93 -1.25
N PRO A 182 14.46 -4.58 -0.01
CA PRO A 182 13.38 -5.29 0.66
C PRO A 182 12.12 -5.32 -0.20
N MET A 183 11.48 -6.49 -0.24
CA MET A 183 10.28 -6.74 -1.03
C MET A 183 9.04 -6.66 -0.16
N ALA A 184 7.94 -6.16 -0.71
CA ALA A 184 6.64 -6.16 -0.07
C ALA A 184 5.54 -6.59 -1.04
N VAL A 185 4.47 -7.17 -0.52
CA VAL A 185 3.32 -7.59 -1.33
C VAL A 185 2.00 -7.25 -0.65
N ALA A 186 1.06 -6.73 -1.43
CA ALA A 186 -0.35 -6.66 -1.05
C ALA A 186 -1.12 -7.73 -1.82
N THR A 187 -1.74 -8.66 -1.10
CA THR A 187 -2.47 -9.78 -1.70
C THR A 187 -3.63 -10.24 -0.84
N MET A 188 -4.58 -10.89 -1.50
CA MET A 188 -5.70 -11.59 -0.85
C MET A 188 -5.64 -13.10 -1.08
N THR A 189 -4.68 -13.59 -1.88
CA THR A 189 -4.59 -15.01 -2.20
C THR A 189 -3.66 -15.73 -1.24
N GLU A 190 -4.11 -16.90 -0.77
CA GLU A 190 -3.38 -17.71 0.20
C GLU A 190 -1.98 -18.11 -0.33
N ASP A 191 -1.88 -18.49 -1.59
CA ASP A 191 -0.61 -18.90 -2.19
C ASP A 191 0.43 -17.78 -2.20
N THR A 192 0.01 -16.54 -2.48
CA THR A 192 0.93 -15.38 -2.42
C THR A 192 1.29 -15.02 -0.99
N LEU A 193 0.38 -15.18 -0.02
CA LEU A 193 0.70 -15.00 1.40
C LEU A 193 1.75 -16.02 1.86
N LYS A 194 1.59 -17.28 1.47
CA LYS A 194 2.58 -18.35 1.76
C LYS A 194 3.94 -18.04 1.13
N MET A 195 3.96 -17.66 -0.16
CA MET A 195 5.19 -17.26 -0.85
C MET A 195 5.87 -16.08 -0.14
N ALA A 196 5.10 -15.06 0.23
CA ALA A 196 5.61 -13.89 0.94
C ALA A 196 6.25 -14.28 2.29
N GLY A 197 5.57 -15.10 3.08
CA GLY A 197 6.11 -15.64 4.34
C GLY A 197 7.40 -16.42 4.12
N GLN A 198 7.41 -17.36 3.19
CA GLN A 198 8.60 -18.17 2.86
C GLN A 198 9.78 -17.31 2.41
N ARG A 199 9.55 -16.29 1.59
CA ARG A 199 10.60 -15.39 1.09
C ARG A 199 10.95 -14.26 2.06
N GLY A 200 10.16 -14.04 3.12
CA GLY A 200 10.35 -12.97 4.12
C GLY A 200 10.01 -11.59 3.58
N TYR A 201 9.09 -11.51 2.65
CA TYR A 201 8.57 -10.26 2.12
C TYR A 201 7.69 -9.56 3.16
N ILE A 202 7.65 -8.24 3.12
CA ILE A 202 6.72 -7.46 3.94
C ILE A 202 5.29 -7.73 3.43
N MET A 203 4.40 -8.10 4.33
CA MET A 203 2.97 -8.20 4.05
C MET A 203 2.32 -6.84 4.26
N LEU A 204 1.72 -6.27 3.21
CA LEU A 204 0.94 -5.04 3.28
C LEU A 204 -0.54 -5.38 3.39
N SER A 205 -1.22 -4.84 4.39
CA SER A 205 -2.66 -5.00 4.58
C SER A 205 -3.39 -3.67 4.43
N ALA A 206 -4.54 -3.71 3.76
CA ALA A 206 -5.36 -2.55 3.49
C ALA A 206 -6.02 -1.98 4.75
N GLY A 207 -6.25 -0.66 4.75
CA GLY A 207 -6.80 0.07 5.90
C GLY A 207 -8.23 -0.30 6.30
N PHE A 208 -8.93 -0.99 5.43
CA PHE A 208 -10.31 -1.43 5.63
C PHE A 208 -10.47 -2.92 5.99
N ASP A 209 -9.38 -3.67 6.19
CA ASP A 209 -9.50 -5.05 6.67
C ASP A 209 -9.96 -5.05 8.14
N PRO A 210 -11.08 -5.72 8.50
CA PRO A 210 -11.41 -5.93 9.90
C PRO A 210 -10.37 -6.85 10.58
N ALA A 211 -10.25 -6.76 11.90
CA ALA A 211 -9.20 -7.45 12.66
C ALA A 211 -9.16 -8.96 12.41
N HIS A 212 -10.32 -9.63 12.29
CA HIS A 212 -10.39 -11.07 12.05
C HIS A 212 -9.86 -11.46 10.65
N VAL A 213 -10.07 -10.61 9.64
CA VAL A 213 -9.54 -10.83 8.28
C VAL A 213 -8.03 -10.64 8.25
N LEU A 214 -7.54 -9.57 8.89
CA LEU A 214 -6.10 -9.36 9.06
C LEU A 214 -5.45 -10.56 9.75
N ARG A 215 -6.05 -11.04 10.84
CA ARG A 215 -5.56 -12.19 11.59
C ARG A 215 -5.46 -13.43 10.70
N ALA A 216 -6.51 -13.76 9.95
CA ALA A 216 -6.51 -14.92 9.07
C ALA A 216 -5.38 -14.84 8.02
N LYS A 217 -5.18 -13.67 7.40
CA LYS A 217 -4.08 -13.44 6.45
C LYS A 217 -2.71 -13.56 7.12
N ALA A 218 -2.54 -12.93 8.28
CA ALA A 218 -1.28 -12.92 9.03
C ALA A 218 -0.92 -14.31 9.56
N ASP A 219 -1.89 -15.14 9.93
CA ASP A 219 -1.67 -16.53 10.36
C ASP A 219 -1.11 -17.38 9.21
N VAL A 220 -1.69 -17.29 8.01
CA VAL A 220 -1.18 -18.00 6.81
C VAL A 220 0.26 -17.55 6.49
N TYR A 221 0.49 -16.26 6.47
CA TYR A 221 1.83 -15.68 6.25
C TYR A 221 2.83 -16.14 7.31
N ALA A 222 2.47 -16.05 8.59
CA ALA A 222 3.35 -16.37 9.72
C ALA A 222 3.70 -17.85 9.77
N GLN A 223 2.75 -18.75 9.51
CA GLN A 223 3.01 -20.19 9.45
C GLN A 223 4.04 -20.53 8.37
N ALA A 224 3.89 -19.97 7.17
CA ALA A 224 4.83 -20.17 6.08
C ALA A 224 6.22 -19.58 6.38
N ALA A 225 6.29 -18.44 7.03
CA ALA A 225 7.53 -17.80 7.44
C ALA A 225 8.28 -18.62 8.52
N LEU A 226 7.55 -19.08 9.54
CA LEU A 226 8.12 -19.94 10.60
C LEU A 226 8.63 -21.26 10.03
N ALA A 227 7.89 -21.90 9.11
CA ALA A 227 8.32 -23.10 8.42
C ALA A 227 9.60 -22.91 7.60
N ALA A 228 9.85 -21.68 7.11
CA ALA A 228 11.07 -21.28 6.42
C ALA A 228 12.20 -20.80 7.38
N GLY A 229 12.04 -20.98 8.70
CA GLY A 229 13.04 -20.63 9.71
C GLY A 229 13.12 -19.14 10.05
N ARG A 230 12.10 -18.35 9.69
CA ARG A 230 12.06 -16.91 9.98
C ARG A 230 11.47 -16.65 11.36
N ALA A 231 12.23 -15.98 12.22
CA ALA A 231 11.75 -15.58 13.54
C ALA A 231 10.87 -14.32 13.46
N GLN A 232 9.89 -14.22 14.37
CA GLN A 232 9.04 -13.03 14.56
C GLN A 232 8.37 -12.50 13.27
N PRO A 233 7.66 -13.37 12.50
CA PRO A 233 7.16 -13.00 11.18
C PRO A 233 6.20 -11.80 11.18
N LEU A 234 5.43 -11.60 12.26
CA LEU A 234 4.47 -10.49 12.36
C LEU A 234 5.15 -9.12 12.38
N ARG A 235 6.46 -9.03 12.64
CA ARG A 235 7.21 -7.78 12.49
C ARG A 235 7.27 -7.29 11.04
N ASN A 236 7.11 -8.17 10.08
CA ASN A 236 7.04 -7.85 8.66
C ASN A 236 5.61 -7.62 8.16
N VAL A 237 4.63 -7.51 9.06
CA VAL A 237 3.25 -7.14 8.69
C VAL A 237 3.07 -5.65 8.90
N SER A 238 2.71 -4.94 7.84
CA SER A 238 2.41 -3.51 7.85
C SER A 238 0.94 -3.29 7.54
N VAL A 239 0.26 -2.52 8.39
CA VAL A 239 -1.19 -2.33 8.35
C VAL A 239 -1.52 -0.86 8.23
N ALA A 240 -2.20 -0.46 7.16
CA ALA A 240 -2.73 0.88 7.02
C ALA A 240 -4.03 1.02 7.85
N LYS A 241 -4.24 2.17 8.49
CA LYS A 241 -5.49 2.51 9.20
C LYS A 241 -5.86 3.96 8.95
N PHE A 242 -7.15 4.20 8.87
CA PHE A 242 -7.71 5.55 8.83
C PHE A 242 -7.74 6.09 10.26
N ILE A 243 -6.89 7.07 10.53
CA ILE A 243 -6.69 7.66 11.86
C ILE A 243 -6.84 9.17 11.76
N TYR A 244 -7.63 9.76 12.66
CA TYR A 244 -7.73 11.21 12.77
C TYR A 244 -7.92 11.63 14.21
N LEU A 245 -7.10 12.55 14.68
CA LEU A 245 -7.13 13.09 16.04
C LEU A 245 -7.89 14.42 16.07
N ALA A 246 -8.82 14.54 17.01
CA ALA A 246 -9.57 15.75 17.34
C ALA A 246 -9.93 15.73 18.82
N ASP A 247 -10.54 16.78 19.35
CA ASP A 247 -10.94 16.82 20.77
C ASP A 247 -12.09 15.84 21.11
N SER A 248 -12.80 15.36 20.06
CA SER A 248 -13.87 14.37 20.22
C SER A 248 -14.10 13.60 18.92
N VAL A 249 -14.78 12.43 19.02
CA VAL A 249 -15.22 11.66 17.85
C VAL A 249 -16.15 12.49 16.95
N GLN A 250 -17.05 13.29 17.55
CA GLN A 250 -17.98 14.11 16.78
C GLN A 250 -17.24 15.20 15.98
N GLU A 251 -16.28 15.88 16.59
CA GLU A 251 -15.44 16.87 15.87
C GLU A 251 -14.67 16.20 14.72
N ALA A 252 -14.05 15.05 14.97
CA ALA A 252 -13.36 14.29 13.95
C ALA A 252 -14.29 13.94 12.78
N MET A 253 -15.50 13.47 13.07
CA MET A 253 -16.50 13.16 12.03
C MET A 253 -16.92 14.39 11.24
N ASP A 254 -17.12 15.53 11.91
CA ASP A 254 -17.52 16.78 11.25
C ASP A 254 -16.40 17.31 10.33
N ASP A 255 -15.15 17.22 10.76
CA ASP A 255 -13.99 17.60 9.94
C ASP A 255 -13.85 16.70 8.70
N LEU A 256 -14.01 15.39 8.87
CA LEU A 256 -13.78 14.41 7.80
C LEU A 256 -14.96 14.27 6.82
N ARG A 257 -16.18 14.54 7.27
CA ARG A 257 -17.41 14.23 6.54
C ARG A 257 -17.45 14.74 5.09
N PRO A 258 -17.03 15.98 4.78
CA PRO A 258 -17.03 16.45 3.40
C PRO A 258 -16.15 15.61 2.47
N ALA A 259 -14.92 15.31 2.92
CA ALA A 259 -13.96 14.56 2.12
C ALA A 259 -14.30 13.08 2.02
N VAL A 260 -14.73 12.47 3.14
CA VAL A 260 -15.13 11.05 3.16
C VAL A 260 -16.37 10.81 2.31
N ASN A 261 -17.38 11.68 2.35
CA ASN A 261 -18.55 11.53 1.50
C ASN A 261 -18.17 11.56 0.02
N LEU A 262 -17.27 12.45 -0.39
CA LEU A 262 -16.78 12.52 -1.75
C LEU A 262 -16.01 11.26 -2.16
N GLU A 263 -15.18 10.72 -1.26
CA GLU A 263 -14.49 9.46 -1.48
C GLU A 263 -15.48 8.29 -1.61
N MET A 264 -16.48 8.24 -0.75
CA MET A 264 -17.52 7.19 -0.82
C MET A 264 -18.31 7.26 -2.14
N GLU A 265 -18.63 8.45 -2.64
CA GLU A 265 -19.24 8.61 -3.97
C GLU A 265 -18.32 8.07 -5.07
N TYR A 266 -17.04 8.38 -5.01
CA TYR A 266 -16.05 7.82 -5.93
C TYR A 266 -15.97 6.30 -5.83
N GLN A 267 -15.91 5.73 -4.63
CA GLN A 267 -15.91 4.28 -4.42
C GLN A 267 -17.21 3.61 -4.93
N ARG A 268 -18.36 4.24 -4.72
CA ARG A 268 -19.65 3.77 -5.27
C ARG A 268 -19.62 3.74 -6.79
N SER A 269 -19.20 4.82 -7.44
CA SER A 269 -19.14 4.92 -8.91
C SER A 269 -18.26 3.84 -9.55
N ARG A 270 -17.27 3.35 -8.82
CA ARG A 270 -16.36 2.27 -9.24
C ARG A 270 -16.83 0.87 -8.83
N GLY A 271 -17.91 0.77 -8.06
CA GLY A 271 -18.36 -0.50 -7.47
C GLY A 271 -17.41 -1.07 -6.40
N LEU A 272 -16.48 -0.24 -5.87
CA LEU A 272 -15.49 -0.68 -4.90
C LEU A 272 -16.02 -0.72 -3.47
N LEU A 273 -17.08 0.02 -3.14
CA LEU A 273 -17.64 0.06 -1.79
C LEU A 273 -18.10 -1.33 -1.32
N LYS A 274 -18.71 -2.10 -2.23
CA LYS A 274 -19.06 -3.51 -1.97
C LYS A 274 -17.85 -4.37 -1.63
N PHE A 275 -16.70 -4.11 -2.27
CA PHE A 275 -15.45 -4.81 -2.01
C PHE A 275 -14.87 -4.40 -0.65
N VAL A 276 -14.83 -3.10 -0.34
CA VAL A 276 -14.35 -2.56 0.95
C VAL A 276 -15.14 -3.14 2.13
N LEU A 277 -16.45 -3.30 1.97
CA LEU A 277 -17.35 -3.77 3.02
C LEU A 277 -17.61 -5.28 3.00
N ALA A 278 -16.95 -6.04 2.12
CA ALA A 278 -17.23 -7.47 1.91
C ALA A 278 -17.11 -8.35 3.17
N HIS A 279 -16.33 -7.90 4.16
CA HIS A 279 -16.07 -8.64 5.38
C HIS A 279 -16.68 -7.99 6.63
N TYR A 280 -17.54 -6.98 6.46
CA TYR A 280 -18.24 -6.31 7.54
C TYR A 280 -19.71 -6.72 7.57
N ASP A 281 -20.27 -6.86 8.76
CA ASP A 281 -21.71 -6.98 8.93
C ASP A 281 -22.35 -5.58 8.87
N VAL A 282 -22.94 -5.26 7.74
CA VAL A 282 -23.59 -3.97 7.50
C VAL A 282 -25.06 -3.96 7.93
N ASN A 283 -25.46 -4.86 8.85
CA ASN A 283 -26.80 -4.95 9.43
C ASN A 283 -27.92 -5.07 8.35
N GLY A 284 -27.64 -5.82 7.29
CA GLY A 284 -28.58 -6.07 6.19
C GLY A 284 -28.77 -4.90 5.22
N LYS A 285 -28.01 -3.80 5.35
CA LYS A 285 -27.99 -2.73 4.33
C LYS A 285 -27.33 -3.22 3.04
N ASP A 286 -27.73 -2.69 1.90
CA ASP A 286 -26.91 -2.80 0.69
C ASP A 286 -25.62 -2.02 0.93
N PRO A 287 -24.43 -2.57 0.61
CA PRO A 287 -23.18 -1.83 0.68
C PRO A 287 -23.19 -0.48 -0.03
N GLN A 288 -24.02 -0.32 -1.07
CA GLN A 288 -24.21 0.96 -1.77
C GLN A 288 -24.93 2.03 -0.93
N ASP A 289 -25.69 1.63 0.08
CA ASP A 289 -26.45 2.52 0.96
C ASP A 289 -25.71 2.85 2.28
N VAL A 290 -24.54 2.25 2.48
CA VAL A 290 -23.69 2.51 3.65
C VAL A 290 -23.18 3.95 3.60
N VAL A 291 -23.29 4.68 4.71
CA VAL A 291 -22.82 6.06 4.87
C VAL A 291 -21.62 6.15 5.81
N PHE A 292 -21.02 7.32 5.92
CA PHE A 292 -19.81 7.52 6.74
C PHE A 292 -20.02 7.13 8.21
N ASP A 293 -21.16 7.47 8.78
CA ASP A 293 -21.51 7.11 10.16
C ASP A 293 -21.49 5.59 10.37
N ASP A 294 -22.06 4.83 9.44
CA ASP A 294 -22.00 3.35 9.47
C ASP A 294 -20.54 2.86 9.43
N MET A 295 -19.66 3.47 8.64
CA MET A 295 -18.26 3.07 8.57
C MET A 295 -17.50 3.35 9.88
N VAL A 296 -17.86 4.42 10.59
CA VAL A 296 -17.34 4.71 11.92
C VAL A 296 -17.83 3.67 12.93
N ASP A 297 -19.12 3.34 12.92
CA ASP A 297 -19.72 2.32 13.80
C ASP A 297 -19.12 0.93 13.56
N LEU A 298 -18.75 0.61 12.31
CA LEU A 298 -18.05 -0.62 11.94
C LEU A 298 -16.56 -0.64 12.39
N GLY A 299 -16.04 0.46 12.93
CA GLY A 299 -14.65 0.56 13.39
C GLY A 299 -13.62 0.63 12.28
N ILE A 300 -14.01 1.07 11.09
CA ILE A 300 -13.08 1.25 9.96
C ILE A 300 -12.14 2.42 10.26
N TYR A 301 -12.65 3.48 10.89
CA TYR A 301 -11.92 4.68 11.27
C TYR A 301 -11.59 4.69 12.77
N ALA A 302 -10.39 5.09 13.13
CA ALA A 302 -9.97 5.38 14.50
C ALA A 302 -9.99 6.90 14.69
N LEU A 303 -11.04 7.43 15.32
CA LEU A 303 -11.34 8.85 15.40
C LEU A 303 -11.47 9.32 16.86
N GLY A 304 -11.11 10.55 17.13
CA GLY A 304 -11.37 11.24 18.39
C GLY A 304 -10.12 11.73 19.11
N ASP A 305 -10.22 11.88 20.42
CA ASP A 305 -9.08 12.25 21.26
C ASP A 305 -8.03 11.14 21.31
N PRO A 306 -6.79 11.44 21.72
CA PRO A 306 -5.69 10.47 21.73
C PRO A 306 -5.99 9.19 22.51
N ASP A 307 -6.68 9.26 23.64
CA ASP A 307 -6.98 8.09 24.46
C ASP A 307 -7.98 7.18 23.75
N THR A 308 -9.04 7.74 23.17
CA THR A 308 -10.04 7.04 22.35
C THR A 308 -9.40 6.34 21.16
N VAL A 309 -8.53 7.03 20.43
CA VAL A 309 -7.82 6.46 19.27
C VAL A 309 -6.85 5.35 19.70
N ILE A 310 -6.10 5.54 20.78
CA ILE A 310 -5.19 4.53 21.33
C ILE A 310 -5.96 3.28 21.75
N GLU A 311 -7.10 3.40 22.43
CA GLU A 311 -7.93 2.25 22.81
C GLU A 311 -8.45 1.48 21.59
N HIS A 312 -8.91 2.19 20.56
CA HIS A 312 -9.34 1.59 19.30
C HIS A 312 -8.20 0.80 18.66
N LEU A 313 -7.02 1.41 18.50
CA LEU A 313 -5.86 0.77 17.87
C LEU A 313 -5.34 -0.42 18.70
N LYS A 314 -5.35 -0.33 20.04
CA LYS A 314 -4.99 -1.45 20.92
C LYS A 314 -5.93 -2.64 20.71
N ARG A 315 -7.23 -2.39 20.75
CA ARG A 315 -8.23 -3.45 20.52
C ARG A 315 -8.01 -4.10 19.13
N TYR A 316 -7.85 -3.30 18.07
CA TYR A 316 -7.61 -3.80 16.73
C TYR A 316 -6.32 -4.63 16.67
N TYR A 317 -5.24 -4.18 17.31
CA TYR A 317 -3.97 -4.89 17.40
C TYR A 317 -4.12 -6.26 18.09
N ASP A 318 -4.77 -6.29 19.23
CA ASP A 318 -4.95 -7.52 20.01
C ASP A 318 -5.86 -8.52 19.29
N GLU A 319 -6.97 -8.06 18.71
CA GLU A 319 -7.90 -8.90 17.93
C GLU A 319 -7.27 -9.45 16.66
N SER A 320 -6.40 -8.68 16.01
CA SER A 320 -5.70 -9.12 14.78
C SER A 320 -4.52 -10.05 15.04
N GLY A 321 -4.12 -10.25 16.30
CA GLY A 321 -2.96 -11.07 16.66
C GLY A 321 -1.62 -10.33 16.60
N GLY A 322 -1.65 -9.02 16.32
CA GLY A 322 -0.48 -8.15 16.26
C GLY A 322 0.13 -7.98 14.86
N PHE A 323 0.92 -6.94 14.72
CA PHE A 323 1.66 -6.59 13.49
C PHE A 323 2.87 -5.71 13.83
N GLY A 324 3.81 -5.53 12.90
CA GLY A 324 5.06 -4.80 13.15
C GLY A 324 4.99 -3.31 12.87
N THR A 325 4.15 -2.88 11.92
CA THR A 325 4.08 -1.48 11.49
C THR A 325 2.65 -1.01 11.35
N LEU A 326 2.33 0.13 11.96
CA LEU A 326 1.09 0.86 11.74
C LEU A 326 1.36 1.98 10.72
N LEU A 327 0.60 2.00 9.63
CA LEU A 327 0.66 3.02 8.61
C LEU A 327 -0.55 3.95 8.76
N LEU A 328 -0.29 5.22 9.02
CA LEU A 328 -1.33 6.25 9.02
C LEU A 328 -1.73 6.53 7.58
N PHE A 329 -3.02 6.43 7.30
CA PHE A 329 -3.54 6.69 5.97
C PHE A 329 -3.60 8.20 5.71
N CYS A 330 -2.77 8.67 4.81
CA CYS A 330 -2.62 10.05 4.38
C CYS A 330 -3.12 10.24 2.93
N GLY A 331 -2.90 11.43 2.37
CA GLY A 331 -3.20 11.69 0.98
C GLY A 331 -4.67 11.92 0.71
N LYS A 332 -5.38 12.47 1.69
CA LYS A 332 -6.81 12.82 1.62
C LYS A 332 -7.03 14.24 2.09
N ASP A 333 -7.97 14.95 1.48
CA ASP A 333 -8.34 16.30 1.90
C ASP A 333 -9.24 16.27 3.14
N TRP A 334 -8.80 15.62 4.22
CA TRP A 334 -9.58 15.47 5.45
C TRP A 334 -9.63 16.75 6.27
N ALA A 335 -8.53 17.50 6.29
CA ALA A 335 -8.42 18.74 7.02
C ALA A 335 -7.34 19.66 6.41
N THR A 336 -7.12 20.83 7.02
CA THR A 336 -5.98 21.71 6.68
C THR A 336 -4.69 21.20 7.31
N ARG A 337 -3.54 21.76 6.90
CA ARG A 337 -2.23 21.41 7.45
C ARG A 337 -2.08 21.73 8.95
N GLU A 338 -2.88 22.68 9.46
CA GLU A 338 -2.86 23.09 10.85
C GLU A 338 -3.64 22.13 11.77
N LYS A 339 -4.53 21.33 11.20
CA LYS A 339 -5.28 20.27 11.86
C LYS A 339 -4.70 18.89 11.57
#